data_69d478efb2a7834c3312a7031e63cdb1
#
_entry.id   69d478efb2a7834c3312a7031e63cdb1
#
_cell.length_a   1.000
_cell.length_b   1.000
_cell.length_c   1.000
_cell.angle_alpha   90.00
_cell.angle_beta   90.00
_cell.angle_gamma   90.00
#
_symmetry.space_group_name_H-M   'P 1'
#
loop_
_entity.id
_entity.type
_entity.pdbx_description
1 polymer ?
#
loop_
_entity_poly.entity_id
_entity_poly.type
_entity_poly.pdbx_seq_one_letter_code
_entity_poly.pdbx_strand_id
1 'polypeptide(L)'
;LEDLPEACKVAGPARDAMLLRVIGSPDPYGKQTDGMGGATSSTSKTVILSKSLKDDHDVDYLFGQVSINKPFVDWSGNCGNLTAAVGSFAISNGLVDADRVIQNGITTVRIWQANINKTIIAKVPMTNGMVQETGDFELDGVTFPAAEVQVEFISPVDAGDAMFPTGNLIDDLEVPGVGTFKATMINA
;
A
#
# COMPACT_ATOMS: atom_id res chain seq x y z
N LEU A 1 -6.57 10.48 8.56
CA LEU A 1 -7.87 10.21 9.18
C LEU A 1 -8.46 11.48 9.84
N GLU A 2 -7.61 12.31 10.47
CA GLU A 2 -8.05 13.50 11.19
C GLU A 2 -8.71 14.54 10.29
N ASP A 3 -8.27 14.66 9.05
CA ASP A 3 -8.79 15.60 8.05
C ASP A 3 -10.15 15.18 7.45
N LEU A 4 -10.60 13.96 7.73
CA LEU A 4 -11.89 13.49 7.24
C LEU A 4 -13.05 14.14 8.02
N PRO A 5 -14.19 14.41 7.34
CA PRO A 5 -15.43 14.74 8.04
C PRO A 5 -15.77 13.71 9.12
N GLU A 6 -16.32 14.15 10.24
CA GLU A 6 -16.53 13.27 11.41
C GLU A 6 -17.29 11.99 11.07
N ALA A 7 -18.34 12.10 10.25
CA ALA A 7 -19.11 10.93 9.78
C ALA A 7 -18.32 9.95 8.90
N CYS A 8 -17.17 10.37 8.37
CA CYS A 8 -16.32 9.55 7.49
C CYS A 8 -15.11 8.93 8.21
N LYS A 9 -14.87 9.30 9.46
CA LYS A 9 -13.76 8.75 10.27
C LYS A 9 -13.98 7.29 10.66
N VAL A 10 -15.23 6.87 10.73
CA VAL A 10 -15.61 5.49 11.03
C VAL A 10 -15.97 4.72 9.76
N ALA A 11 -15.81 3.38 9.79
CA ALA A 11 -16.23 2.52 8.70
C ALA A 11 -17.73 2.62 8.46
N GLY A 12 -18.14 2.68 7.20
CA GLY A 12 -19.55 2.71 6.85
C GLY A 12 -19.86 3.51 5.58
N PRO A 13 -21.16 3.60 5.25
CA PRO A 13 -21.61 4.17 3.99
C PRO A 13 -21.20 5.63 3.74
N ALA A 14 -21.06 6.44 4.81
CA ALA A 14 -20.67 7.84 4.68
C ALA A 14 -19.22 7.96 4.18
N ARG A 15 -18.31 7.16 4.74
CA ARG A 15 -16.92 7.11 4.31
C ARG A 15 -16.80 6.61 2.89
N ASP A 16 -17.48 5.51 2.56
CA ASP A 16 -17.45 4.93 1.22
C ASP A 16 -18.00 5.90 0.18
N ALA A 17 -19.12 6.56 0.44
CA ALA A 17 -19.72 7.54 -0.46
C ALA A 17 -18.79 8.74 -0.71
N MET A 18 -18.09 9.23 0.32
CA MET A 18 -17.11 10.30 0.17
C MET A 18 -15.95 9.87 -0.72
N LEU A 19 -15.36 8.70 -0.47
CA LEU A 19 -14.22 8.20 -1.23
C LEU A 19 -14.59 7.88 -2.67
N LEU A 20 -15.75 7.28 -2.90
CA LEU A 20 -16.31 7.09 -4.24
C LEU A 20 -16.41 8.43 -4.98
N ARG A 21 -16.92 9.47 -4.32
CA ARG A 21 -17.03 10.81 -4.93
C ARG A 21 -15.66 11.43 -5.22
N VAL A 22 -14.68 11.28 -4.32
CA VAL A 22 -13.31 11.80 -4.51
C VAL A 22 -12.64 11.13 -5.70
N ILE A 23 -12.80 9.82 -5.88
CA ILE A 23 -12.20 9.08 -7.00
C ILE A 23 -12.99 9.26 -8.31
N GLY A 24 -14.26 9.64 -8.22
CA GLY A 24 -15.15 9.78 -9.38
C GLY A 24 -15.90 8.50 -9.74
N SER A 25 -16.20 7.67 -8.75
CA SER A 25 -16.92 6.40 -8.92
C SER A 25 -18.33 6.47 -8.33
N PRO A 26 -19.31 5.70 -8.86
CA PRO A 26 -19.20 4.88 -10.06
C PRO A 26 -19.22 5.70 -11.34
N ASP A 27 -18.31 5.39 -12.25
CA ASP A 27 -18.29 6.01 -13.57
C ASP A 27 -18.77 5.02 -14.65
N PRO A 28 -19.97 5.21 -15.21
CA PRO A 28 -20.50 4.32 -16.22
C PRO A 28 -19.74 4.40 -17.56
N TYR A 29 -18.95 5.44 -17.76
CA TYR A 29 -18.14 5.64 -18.97
C TYR A 29 -16.74 5.04 -18.86
N GLY A 30 -16.34 4.60 -17.67
CA GLY A 30 -15.03 4.00 -17.42
C GLY A 30 -13.84 4.94 -17.63
N LYS A 31 -13.97 6.20 -17.29
CA LYS A 31 -12.92 7.23 -17.49
C LYS A 31 -12.41 7.85 -16.19
N GLN A 32 -13.24 8.00 -15.18
CA GLN A 32 -12.94 8.56 -13.83
C GLN A 32 -12.05 9.82 -13.81
N THR A 33 -12.02 10.61 -14.83
CA THR A 33 -11.12 11.77 -14.90
C THR A 33 -11.48 12.89 -13.92
N ASP A 34 -12.72 12.93 -13.43
CA ASP A 34 -13.24 14.01 -12.56
C ASP A 34 -12.90 13.81 -11.08
N GLY A 35 -12.18 12.95 -10.65
CA GLY A 35 -11.87 12.75 -9.23
C GLY A 35 -10.52 12.10 -9.02
N MET A 36 -9.60 12.29 -9.94
CA MET A 36 -8.25 11.73 -9.90
C MET A 36 -8.18 10.22 -10.11
N GLY A 37 -9.28 9.53 -10.33
CA GLY A 37 -9.28 8.14 -10.79
C GLY A 37 -8.91 8.05 -12.28
N GLY A 38 -8.08 7.07 -12.66
CA GLY A 38 -7.63 6.88 -14.04
C GLY A 38 -8.29 5.70 -14.76
N ALA A 39 -9.42 5.24 -14.29
CA ALA A 39 -10.23 4.15 -14.85
C ALA A 39 -9.48 2.80 -15.00
N THR A 40 -8.44 2.59 -14.22
CA THR A 40 -7.77 1.30 -14.08
C THR A 40 -7.74 0.88 -12.62
N SER A 41 -7.57 -0.41 -12.36
CA SER A 41 -7.41 -0.90 -10.98
C SER A 41 -6.19 -0.29 -10.28
N SER A 42 -5.15 0.06 -11.04
CA SER A 42 -3.94 0.69 -10.52
C SER A 42 -4.16 2.12 -10.03
N THR A 43 -5.13 2.85 -10.58
CA THR A 43 -5.38 4.27 -10.31
C THR A 43 -6.70 4.52 -9.56
N SER A 44 -7.54 3.51 -9.39
CA SER A 44 -8.81 3.61 -8.66
C SER A 44 -8.66 3.11 -7.22
N LYS A 45 -7.86 3.82 -6.45
CA LYS A 45 -7.46 3.42 -5.09
C LYS A 45 -7.52 4.58 -4.12
N THR A 46 -7.73 4.27 -2.86
CA THR A 46 -7.69 5.24 -1.76
C THR A 46 -6.89 4.70 -0.59
N VAL A 47 -6.30 5.60 0.16
CA VAL A 47 -5.55 5.31 1.37
C VAL A 47 -5.96 6.27 2.47
N ILE A 48 -6.23 5.75 3.66
CA ILE A 48 -6.44 6.55 4.85
C ILE A 48 -5.29 6.26 5.81
N LEU A 49 -4.57 7.30 6.20
CA LEU A 49 -3.49 7.23 7.15
C LEU A 49 -3.84 7.99 8.42
N SER A 50 -3.34 7.48 9.55
CA SER A 50 -3.38 8.16 10.84
C SER A 50 -2.16 7.79 11.66
N LYS A 51 -1.78 8.64 12.62
CA LYS A 51 -0.79 8.24 13.62
C LYS A 51 -1.28 6.98 14.34
N SER A 52 -0.42 5.99 14.50
CA SER A 52 -0.80 4.75 15.17
C SER A 52 -0.96 4.95 16.68
N LEU A 53 -1.95 4.28 17.24
CA LEU A 53 -2.10 4.14 18.71
C LEU A 53 -1.59 2.77 19.18
N LYS A 54 -1.05 1.96 18.29
CA LYS A 54 -0.46 0.67 18.63
C LYS A 54 0.98 0.86 19.07
N ASP A 55 1.37 0.13 20.10
CA ASP A 55 2.77 0.05 20.51
C ASP A 55 3.64 -0.40 19.34
N ASP A 56 4.82 0.16 19.24
CA ASP A 56 5.82 -0.14 18.20
C ASP A 56 5.38 0.16 16.75
N HIS A 57 4.34 0.96 16.52
CA HIS A 57 3.95 1.41 15.19
C HIS A 57 3.88 2.94 15.11
N ASP A 58 4.23 3.49 13.95
CA ASP A 58 4.20 4.93 13.70
C ASP A 58 2.88 5.35 13.07
N VAL A 59 2.38 4.57 12.11
CA VAL A 59 1.24 4.93 11.27
C VAL A 59 0.32 3.74 11.04
N ASP A 60 -0.98 3.99 11.13
CA ASP A 60 -2.00 3.06 10.65
C ASP A 60 -2.28 3.34 9.18
N TYR A 61 -2.31 2.29 8.38
CA TYR A 61 -2.54 2.31 6.94
C TYR A 61 -3.78 1.48 6.61
N LEU A 62 -4.81 2.14 6.10
CA LEU A 62 -6.03 1.51 5.62
C LEU A 62 -6.17 1.72 4.12
N PHE A 63 -6.19 0.63 3.36
CA PHE A 63 -6.29 0.61 1.91
C PHE A 63 -7.72 0.33 1.45
N GLY A 64 -8.21 1.04 0.43
CA GLY A 64 -9.47 0.76 -0.23
C GLY A 64 -9.30 0.69 -1.76
N GLN A 65 -9.70 -0.43 -2.34
CA GLN A 65 -9.82 -0.56 -3.80
C GLN A 65 -11.19 -0.04 -4.22
N VAL A 66 -11.22 1.07 -4.94
CA VAL A 66 -12.45 1.70 -5.38
C VAL A 66 -12.90 1.09 -6.71
N SER A 67 -14.11 0.54 -6.76
CA SER A 67 -14.67 0.02 -8.02
C SER A 67 -14.89 1.15 -9.01
N ILE A 68 -14.54 0.94 -10.28
CA ILE A 68 -14.68 1.96 -11.33
C ILE A 68 -16.15 2.22 -11.65
N ASN A 69 -16.93 1.16 -11.83
CA ASN A 69 -18.30 1.22 -12.37
C ASN A 69 -19.39 0.81 -11.38
N LYS A 70 -19.04 0.52 -10.13
CA LYS A 70 -20.00 0.16 -9.08
C LYS A 70 -19.80 1.06 -7.86
N PRO A 71 -20.85 1.37 -7.08
CA PRO A 71 -20.74 2.14 -5.85
C PRO A 71 -20.20 1.26 -4.70
N PHE A 72 -18.95 0.82 -4.82
CA PHE A 72 -18.34 -0.13 -3.90
C PHE A 72 -16.86 0.17 -3.68
N VAL A 73 -16.43 0.13 -2.42
CA VAL A 73 -15.02 0.15 -2.00
C VAL A 73 -14.70 -1.17 -1.35
N ASP A 74 -13.71 -1.87 -1.86
CA ASP A 74 -13.21 -3.11 -1.27
C ASP A 74 -12.10 -2.81 -0.26
N TRP A 75 -12.36 -3.19 0.98
CA TRP A 75 -11.47 -3.03 2.12
C TRP A 75 -10.73 -4.33 2.52
N SER A 76 -10.89 -5.41 1.75
CA SER A 76 -10.38 -6.73 2.13
C SER A 76 -8.89 -6.93 1.88
N GLY A 77 -8.28 -6.10 1.05
CA GLY A 77 -6.92 -6.31 0.56
C GLY A 77 -5.87 -5.33 1.06
N ASN A 78 -4.66 -5.50 0.57
CA ASN A 78 -3.55 -4.58 0.70
C ASN A 78 -3.02 -4.20 -0.70
N CYS A 79 -2.30 -3.09 -0.81
CA CYS A 79 -1.63 -2.69 -2.04
C CYS A 79 -0.14 -2.47 -1.80
N GLY A 80 0.69 -3.40 -2.28
CA GLY A 80 2.14 -3.33 -2.16
C GLY A 80 2.73 -2.05 -2.75
N ASN A 81 2.28 -1.66 -3.94
CA ASN A 81 2.80 -0.46 -4.63
C ASN A 81 2.51 0.83 -3.86
N LEU A 82 1.29 1.01 -3.32
CA LEU A 82 0.96 2.18 -2.51
C LEU A 82 1.68 2.17 -1.15
N THR A 83 2.00 1.00 -0.62
CA THR A 83 2.73 0.87 0.64
C THR A 83 4.08 1.58 0.61
N ALA A 84 4.77 1.59 -0.54
CA ALA A 84 6.03 2.30 -0.69
C ALA A 84 5.91 3.82 -0.45
N ALA A 85 4.75 4.41 -0.72
CA ALA A 85 4.50 5.83 -0.49
C ALA A 85 4.09 6.15 0.95
N VAL A 86 3.62 5.16 1.72
CA VAL A 86 3.06 5.39 3.06
C VAL A 86 4.11 5.95 4.04
N GLY A 87 5.31 5.38 4.05
CA GLY A 87 6.39 5.82 4.93
C GLY A 87 6.81 7.27 4.64
N SER A 88 7.03 7.59 3.38
CA SER A 88 7.40 8.93 2.92
C SER A 88 6.31 9.96 3.23
N PHE A 89 5.05 9.63 2.98
CA PHE A 89 3.92 10.48 3.32
C PHE A 89 3.81 10.70 4.83
N ALA A 90 3.96 9.64 5.63
CA ALA A 90 3.86 9.71 7.08
C ALA A 90 4.92 10.66 7.68
N ILE A 91 6.17 10.58 7.21
CA ILE A 91 7.24 11.49 7.63
C ILE A 91 6.90 12.94 7.23
N SER A 92 6.56 13.16 5.96
CA SER A 92 6.32 14.51 5.42
C SER A 92 5.11 15.21 6.05
N ASN A 93 4.17 14.44 6.61
CA ASN A 93 2.97 14.98 7.26
C ASN A 93 2.99 14.87 8.80
N GLY A 94 4.15 14.57 9.40
CA GLY A 94 4.32 14.57 10.86
C GLY A 94 3.58 13.46 11.59
N LEU A 95 3.27 12.35 10.92
CA LEU A 95 2.68 11.17 11.55
C LEU A 95 3.73 10.33 12.28
N VAL A 96 5.01 10.47 11.90
CA VAL A 96 6.15 9.87 12.60
C VAL A 96 6.69 10.89 13.60
N ASP A 97 7.03 10.44 14.81
CA ASP A 97 7.58 11.30 15.84
C ASP A 97 8.92 11.92 15.39
N ALA A 98 9.06 13.22 15.62
CA ALA A 98 10.18 14.00 15.08
C ALA A 98 11.57 13.53 15.56
N ASP A 99 11.67 12.95 16.76
CA ASP A 99 12.89 12.38 17.33
C ASP A 99 13.31 11.06 16.63
N ARG A 100 12.40 10.44 15.91
CA ARG A 100 12.66 9.23 15.11
C ARG A 100 13.04 9.53 13.66
N VAL A 101 12.83 10.76 13.20
CA VAL A 101 13.17 11.20 11.84
C VAL A 101 14.62 11.67 11.81
N ILE A 102 15.47 10.94 11.09
CA ILE A 102 16.89 11.29 10.98
C ILE A 102 17.14 12.36 9.92
N GLN A 103 18.24 13.09 10.07
CA GLN A 103 18.61 14.15 9.13
C GLN A 103 19.13 13.62 7.80
N ASN A 104 19.94 12.59 7.81
CA ASN A 104 20.54 11.98 6.62
C ASN A 104 20.67 10.47 6.81
N GLY A 105 20.35 9.68 5.78
CA GLY A 105 20.37 8.23 5.79
C GLY A 105 18.99 7.60 5.67
N ILE A 106 18.66 6.57 6.44
CA ILE A 106 17.40 5.83 6.34
C ILE A 106 16.57 5.99 7.61
N THR A 107 15.40 6.60 7.50
CA THR A 107 14.36 6.57 8.54
C THR A 107 13.51 5.31 8.38
N THR A 108 13.40 4.53 9.44
CA THR A 108 12.54 3.34 9.48
C THR A 108 11.16 3.71 9.99
N VAL A 109 10.13 3.45 9.21
CA VAL A 109 8.72 3.67 9.56
C VAL A 109 8.03 2.32 9.75
N ARG A 110 7.44 2.11 10.92
CA ARG A 110 6.66 0.91 11.23
C ARG A 110 5.19 1.18 10.98
N ILE A 111 4.63 0.48 10.00
CA ILE A 111 3.28 0.65 9.48
C ILE A 111 2.41 -0.49 9.99
N TRP A 112 1.28 -0.17 10.61
CA TRP A 112 0.22 -1.12 10.85
C TRP A 112 -0.73 -1.15 9.65
N GLN A 113 -0.73 -2.23 8.90
CA GLN A 113 -1.66 -2.43 7.79
C GLN A 113 -2.99 -2.97 8.34
N ALA A 114 -3.98 -2.08 8.42
CA ALA A 114 -5.21 -2.33 9.16
C ALA A 114 -6.17 -3.32 8.48
N ASN A 115 -6.09 -3.50 7.16
CA ASN A 115 -6.95 -4.45 6.44
C ASN A 115 -6.61 -5.92 6.76
N ILE A 116 -5.32 -6.22 6.82
CA ILE A 116 -4.81 -7.60 7.00
C ILE A 116 -4.20 -7.83 8.38
N ASN A 117 -4.19 -6.80 9.25
CA ASN A 117 -3.63 -6.87 10.61
C ASN A 117 -2.16 -7.33 10.64
N LYS A 118 -1.33 -6.77 9.77
CA LYS A 118 0.10 -7.10 9.65
C LYS A 118 0.97 -5.86 9.80
N THR A 119 2.20 -6.09 10.21
CA THR A 119 3.23 -5.04 10.27
C THR A 119 3.98 -4.97 8.94
N ILE A 120 4.18 -3.76 8.47
CA ILE A 120 5.05 -3.46 7.34
C ILE A 120 6.12 -2.49 7.80
N ILE A 121 7.35 -2.66 7.34
CA ILE A 121 8.45 -1.76 7.63
C ILE A 121 8.84 -1.07 6.33
N ALA A 122 8.79 0.27 6.32
CA ALA A 122 9.30 1.07 5.22
C ALA A 122 10.63 1.71 5.61
N LYS A 123 11.65 1.57 4.75
CA LYS A 123 12.96 2.21 4.90
C LYS A 123 13.01 3.39 3.94
N VAL A 124 12.88 4.59 4.48
CA VAL A 124 12.73 5.83 3.71
C VAL A 124 14.04 6.60 3.71
N PRO A 125 14.62 6.90 2.53
CA PRO A 125 15.83 7.71 2.44
C PRO A 125 15.54 9.17 2.80
N MET A 126 16.49 9.76 3.55
CA MET A 126 16.39 11.12 4.06
C MET A 126 17.62 11.94 3.66
N THR A 127 17.41 13.20 3.32
CA THR A 127 18.46 14.17 3.07
C THR A 127 18.06 15.51 3.69
N ASN A 128 18.91 16.04 4.57
CA ASN A 128 18.70 17.31 5.28
C ASN A 128 17.33 17.38 6.02
N GLY A 129 16.93 16.27 6.63
CA GLY A 129 15.68 16.16 7.38
C GLY A 129 14.41 16.06 6.53
N MET A 130 14.55 15.94 5.23
CA MET A 130 13.45 15.76 4.27
C MET A 130 13.53 14.39 3.62
N VAL A 131 12.37 13.87 3.21
CA VAL A 131 12.31 12.65 2.39
C VAL A 131 13.07 12.92 1.09
N GLN A 132 13.99 12.02 0.76
CA GLN A 132 14.71 12.07 -0.50
C GLN A 132 13.87 11.42 -1.59
N GLU A 133 13.45 12.20 -2.58
CA GLU A 133 12.63 11.72 -3.70
C GLU A 133 13.47 11.31 -4.91
N THR A 134 14.61 11.98 -5.09
CA THR A 134 15.49 11.77 -6.24
C THR A 134 16.58 10.75 -5.94
N GLY A 135 16.90 9.92 -6.92
CA GLY A 135 17.94 8.90 -6.84
C GLY A 135 18.18 8.25 -8.20
N ASP A 136 18.98 7.22 -8.21
CA ASP A 136 19.38 6.46 -9.40
C ASP A 136 18.78 5.04 -9.42
N PHE A 137 17.88 4.72 -8.51
CA PHE A 137 17.20 3.44 -8.47
C PHE A 137 16.19 3.34 -9.63
N GLU A 138 16.38 2.34 -10.47
CA GLU A 138 15.50 2.02 -11.61
C GLU A 138 14.58 0.85 -11.24
N LEU A 139 13.30 0.97 -11.52
CA LEU A 139 12.30 -0.06 -11.31
C LEU A 139 11.62 -0.39 -12.63
N ASP A 140 11.59 -1.65 -13.00
CA ASP A 140 10.94 -2.13 -14.23
C ASP A 140 9.46 -1.68 -14.28
N GLY A 141 9.08 -1.05 -15.39
CA GLY A 141 7.74 -0.50 -15.60
C GLY A 141 7.54 0.94 -15.07
N VAL A 142 8.56 1.55 -14.47
CA VAL A 142 8.58 2.97 -14.08
C VAL A 142 9.53 3.75 -14.98
N THR A 143 9.07 4.87 -15.53
CA THR A 143 9.79 5.61 -16.59
C THR A 143 11.07 6.30 -16.10
N PHE A 144 11.08 6.80 -14.87
CA PHE A 144 12.20 7.59 -14.36
C PHE A 144 12.77 6.99 -13.08
N PRO A 145 14.09 7.07 -12.88
CA PRO A 145 14.71 6.67 -11.62
C PRO A 145 14.28 7.59 -10.47
N ALA A 146 14.34 7.05 -9.25
CA ALA A 146 13.99 7.76 -8.04
C ALA A 146 14.82 7.24 -6.86
N ALA A 147 14.65 7.79 -5.68
CA ALA A 147 15.20 7.20 -4.47
C ALA A 147 14.49 5.89 -4.14
N GLU A 148 15.25 4.86 -3.79
CA GLU A 148 14.68 3.56 -3.40
C GLU A 148 14.00 3.64 -2.03
N VAL A 149 12.76 3.15 -1.97
CA VAL A 149 12.06 2.89 -0.71
C VAL A 149 11.89 1.38 -0.54
N GLN A 150 12.66 0.80 0.36
CA GLN A 150 12.56 -0.62 0.66
C GLN A 150 11.36 -0.88 1.58
N VAL A 151 10.58 -1.90 1.25
CA VAL A 151 9.39 -2.31 2.02
C VAL A 151 9.53 -3.78 2.44
N GLU A 152 9.35 -4.05 3.72
CA GLU A 152 9.41 -5.39 4.31
C GLU A 152 8.04 -5.75 4.88
N PHE A 153 7.43 -6.81 4.39
CA PHE A 153 6.19 -7.37 4.92
C PHE A 153 6.52 -8.40 6.01
N ILE A 154 6.14 -8.13 7.24
CA ILE A 154 6.49 -8.98 8.38
C ILE A 154 5.42 -10.06 8.54
N SER A 155 5.83 -11.32 8.41
CA SER A 155 4.93 -12.49 8.51
C SER A 155 3.68 -12.31 7.64
N PRO A 156 3.82 -12.18 6.31
CA PRO A 156 2.71 -11.85 5.40
C PRO A 156 1.62 -12.93 5.38
N VAL A 157 2.00 -14.17 5.67
CA VAL A 157 1.09 -15.32 5.73
C VAL A 157 0.45 -15.48 7.11
N ASP A 158 -0.67 -16.19 7.18
CA ASP A 158 -1.34 -16.48 8.44
C ASP A 158 -0.58 -17.52 9.28
N ALA A 159 -0.78 -17.48 10.59
CA ALA A 159 -0.12 -18.40 11.49
C ALA A 159 -0.55 -19.85 11.18
N GLY A 160 0.41 -20.69 10.82
CA GLY A 160 0.19 -22.09 10.44
C GLY A 160 0.28 -22.35 8.94
N ASP A 161 0.29 -21.33 8.11
CA ASP A 161 0.52 -21.48 6.67
C ASP A 161 2.01 -21.73 6.38
N ALA A 162 2.26 -22.67 5.49
CA ALA A 162 3.62 -22.95 5.05
C ALA A 162 4.08 -21.91 4.01
N MET A 163 5.35 -21.51 4.10
CA MET A 163 5.98 -20.67 3.08
C MET A 163 5.86 -21.27 1.68
N PHE A 164 6.01 -22.59 1.58
CA PHE A 164 5.80 -23.34 0.34
C PHE A 164 4.47 -24.12 0.46
N PRO A 165 3.38 -23.64 -0.17
CA PRO A 165 2.05 -24.24 0.01
C PRO A 165 1.96 -25.69 -0.50
N THR A 166 2.85 -26.09 -1.42
CA THR A 166 2.96 -27.46 -1.91
C THR A 166 3.88 -28.35 -1.06
N GLY A 167 4.62 -27.75 -0.13
CA GLY A 167 5.67 -28.41 0.63
C GLY A 167 6.99 -28.60 -0.13
N ASN A 168 7.07 -28.20 -1.39
CA ASN A 168 8.25 -28.33 -2.24
C ASN A 168 8.91 -26.96 -2.46
N LEU A 169 10.23 -26.94 -2.56
CA LEU A 169 10.96 -25.75 -3.00
C LEU A 169 10.78 -25.51 -4.51
N ILE A 170 10.65 -26.59 -5.28
CA ILE A 170 10.46 -26.54 -6.73
C ILE A 170 9.35 -27.50 -7.10
N ASP A 171 8.38 -27.00 -7.85
CA ASP A 171 7.27 -27.76 -8.41
C ASP A 171 7.35 -27.78 -9.95
N ASP A 172 6.69 -28.77 -10.53
CA ASP A 172 6.44 -28.83 -11.97
C ASP A 172 5.11 -28.15 -12.27
N LEU A 173 5.17 -26.98 -12.92
CA LEU A 173 4.00 -26.23 -13.37
C LEU A 173 3.67 -26.61 -14.81
N GLU A 174 2.57 -27.33 -15.02
CA GLU A 174 2.07 -27.64 -16.37
C GLU A 174 1.23 -26.49 -16.92
N VAL A 175 1.64 -25.94 -18.06
CA VAL A 175 0.87 -24.94 -18.78
C VAL A 175 0.29 -25.58 -20.05
N PRO A 176 -1.05 -25.74 -20.14
CA PRO A 176 -1.69 -26.39 -21.27
C PRO A 176 -1.30 -25.76 -22.61
N GLY A 177 -0.82 -26.61 -23.54
CA GLY A 177 -0.40 -26.17 -24.87
C GLY A 177 0.97 -25.50 -24.95
N VAL A 178 1.68 -25.33 -23.83
CA VAL A 178 3.00 -24.68 -23.77
C VAL A 178 4.09 -25.64 -23.29
N GLY A 179 3.84 -26.33 -22.18
CA GLY A 179 4.80 -27.30 -21.61
C GLY A 179 4.87 -27.22 -20.09
N THR A 180 5.89 -27.92 -19.53
CA THR A 180 6.12 -27.99 -18.09
C THR A 180 7.32 -27.10 -17.73
N PHE A 181 7.16 -26.31 -16.68
CA PHE A 181 8.17 -25.40 -16.17
C PHE A 181 8.48 -25.69 -14.70
N LYS A 182 9.74 -25.52 -14.32
CA LYS A 182 10.12 -25.52 -12.89
C LYS A 182 9.75 -24.18 -12.28
N ALA A 183 8.96 -24.21 -11.20
CA ALA A 183 8.48 -23.01 -10.50
C ALA A 183 8.61 -23.20 -8.99
N THR A 184 8.88 -22.10 -8.29
CA THR A 184 8.77 -22.03 -6.82
C THR A 184 7.47 -21.29 -6.49
N MET A 185 6.54 -21.97 -5.83
CA MET A 185 5.32 -21.35 -5.33
C MET A 185 5.53 -20.89 -3.89
N ILE A 186 5.34 -19.61 -3.65
CA ILE A 186 5.55 -18.99 -2.34
C ILE A 186 4.22 -18.40 -1.89
N ASN A 187 3.86 -18.65 -0.64
CA ASN A 187 2.74 -18.04 0.04
C ASN A 187 3.21 -16.73 0.67
N ALA A 188 2.64 -15.57 0.24
CA ALA A 188 3.07 -14.24 0.64
C ALA A 188 1.90 -13.26 0.77
#